data_c6fa8a14508393d43ec2dcb578f2dbd0
#
_entry.id   c6fa8a14508393d43ec2dcb578f2dbd0
#
_cell.length_a   1.000
_cell.length_b   1.000
_cell.length_c   1.000
_cell.angle_alpha   90.00
_cell.angle_beta   90.00
_cell.angle_gamma   90.00
#
_symmetry.space_group_name_H-M   'P 1'
#
loop_
_entity.id
_entity.type
_entity.pdbx_description
1 polymer ?
#
loop_
_entity_poly.entity_id
_entity_poly.type
_entity_poly.pdbx_seq_one_letter_code
_entity_poly.pdbx_strand_id
1 'polypeptide(L)' 'MRKCFYCKENMIDDFSNYMVDVDGRFIIVRNVPCHKCSQCGEVSYSGEVVAKLEKIVEKLKEALTEVAIVEYVA' A
#
# COMPACT_ATOMS: atom_id res chain seq x y z
N MET A 1 -9.81 -5.21 -17.25
CA MET A 1 -9.93 -4.28 -16.12
C MET A 1 -10.49 -4.99 -14.90
N ARG A 2 -9.89 -4.75 -13.74
CA ARG A 2 -10.36 -5.34 -12.51
C ARG A 2 -11.60 -4.59 -12.01
N LYS A 3 -12.58 -5.34 -11.50
CA LYS A 3 -13.79 -4.74 -10.94
C LYS A 3 -13.72 -4.72 -9.42
N CYS A 4 -14.36 -3.73 -8.83
CA CYS A 4 -14.45 -3.61 -7.39
C CYS A 4 -15.25 -4.79 -6.81
N PHE A 5 -14.73 -5.34 -5.73
CA PHE A 5 -15.37 -6.48 -5.06
C PHE A 5 -16.72 -6.13 -4.47
N TYR A 6 -16.88 -4.89 -3.99
CA TYR A 6 -18.10 -4.47 -3.29
C TYR A 6 -19.17 -3.91 -4.21
N CYS A 7 -18.81 -2.98 -5.06
CA CYS A 7 -19.79 -2.31 -5.93
C CYS A 7 -19.75 -2.78 -7.38
N LYS A 8 -18.79 -3.64 -7.72
CA LYS A 8 -18.61 -4.22 -9.05
C LYS A 8 -18.36 -3.20 -10.16
N GLU A 9 -17.99 -2.00 -9.81
CA GLU A 9 -17.57 -0.99 -10.76
C GLU A 9 -16.12 -1.22 -11.18
N ASN A 10 -15.73 -0.60 -12.30
CA ASN A 10 -14.37 -0.70 -12.79
C ASN A 10 -13.40 -0.01 -11.84
N MET A 11 -12.24 -0.63 -11.65
CA MET A 11 -11.18 -0.05 -10.85
C MET A 11 -10.18 0.65 -11.76
N ILE A 12 -9.64 1.76 -11.26
CA ILE A 12 -8.64 2.54 -11.96
C ILE A 12 -7.29 2.41 -11.28
N ASP A 13 -6.22 2.59 -12.05
CA ASP A 13 -4.87 2.63 -11.49
C ASP A 13 -4.65 3.97 -10.80
N ASP A 14 -4.13 3.92 -9.59
CA ASP A 14 -3.89 5.11 -8.79
C ASP A 14 -2.71 4.86 -7.86
N PHE A 15 -2.39 5.83 -7.04
CA PHE A 15 -1.34 5.73 -6.03
C PHE A 15 -1.91 6.11 -4.68
N SER A 16 -1.47 5.40 -3.65
CA SER A 16 -1.92 5.68 -2.30
C SER A 16 -0.77 5.50 -1.32
N ASN A 17 -1.00 5.89 -0.08
CA ASN A 17 -0.04 5.67 1.00
C ASN A 17 -0.41 4.41 1.74
N TYR A 18 0.58 3.54 1.93
CA TYR A 18 0.41 2.32 2.71
C TYR A 18 0.98 2.57 4.11
N MET A 19 0.16 2.33 5.13
CA MET A 19 0.55 2.57 6.51
C MET A 19 0.41 1.29 7.30
N VAL A 20 1.43 0.99 8.10
CA VAL A 20 1.43 -0.20 8.95
C VAL A 20 2.04 0.12 10.30
N ASP A 21 1.47 -0.47 11.34
CA ASP A 21 1.98 -0.39 12.70
C ASP A 21 2.68 -1.71 13.04
N VAL A 22 3.95 -1.62 13.37
CA VAL A 22 4.76 -2.78 13.74
C VAL A 22 5.43 -2.51 15.08
N ASP A 23 5.02 -3.23 16.11
CA ASP A 23 5.59 -3.12 17.46
C ASP A 23 5.60 -1.69 18.01
N GLY A 24 4.51 -0.95 17.80
CA GLY A 24 4.39 0.43 18.25
C GLY A 24 5.11 1.44 17.38
N ARG A 25 5.58 1.03 16.22
CA ARG A 25 6.28 1.89 15.26
C ARG A 25 5.47 2.00 13.98
N PHE A 26 5.41 3.21 13.43
CA PHE A 26 4.66 3.44 12.20
C PHE A 26 5.59 3.46 11.00
N ILE A 27 5.22 2.70 9.99
CA ILE A 27 5.91 2.71 8.70
C ILE A 27 4.91 3.19 7.66
N ILE A 28 5.26 4.26 6.95
CA ILE A 28 4.44 4.84 5.89
C ILE A 28 5.20 4.73 4.59
N VAL A 29 4.61 4.02 3.62
CA VAL A 29 5.16 3.90 2.27
C VAL A 29 4.31 4.76 1.35
N ARG A 30 4.91 5.74 0.71
CA ARG A 30 4.21 6.70 -0.14
C ARG A 30 4.25 6.27 -1.59
N ASN A 31 3.27 6.74 -2.36
CA ASN A 31 3.18 6.52 -3.80
C ASN A 31 3.16 5.05 -4.18
N VAL A 32 2.40 4.26 -3.45
CA VAL A 32 2.25 2.83 -3.73
C VAL A 32 1.22 2.65 -4.84
N PRO A 33 1.59 1.97 -5.94
CA PRO A 33 0.63 1.69 -7.00
C PRO A 33 -0.51 0.84 -6.48
N CYS A 34 -1.72 1.21 -6.82
CA CYS A 34 -2.91 0.50 -6.36
C CYS A 34 -4.00 0.53 -7.42
N HIS A 35 -5.04 -0.25 -7.17
CA HIS A 35 -6.28 -0.18 -7.93
C HIS A 35 -7.34 0.43 -7.02
N LYS A 36 -7.98 1.46 -7.51
CA LYS A 36 -8.98 2.19 -6.75
C LYS A 36 -10.32 2.15 -7.45
N CYS A 37 -11.38 1.86 -6.70
CA CYS A 37 -12.74 1.90 -7.24
C CYS A 37 -13.19 3.35 -7.43
N SER A 38 -13.69 3.66 -8.62
CA SER A 38 -14.15 5.01 -8.95
C SER A 38 -15.44 5.41 -8.21
N GLN A 39 -16.17 4.43 -7.71
CA GLN A 39 -17.46 4.67 -7.04
C GLN A 39 -17.33 4.74 -5.52
N CYS A 40 -16.81 3.69 -4.91
CA CYS A 40 -16.79 3.59 -3.44
C CYS A 40 -15.44 3.97 -2.81
N GLY A 41 -14.42 4.22 -3.62
CA GLY A 41 -13.10 4.58 -3.12
C GLY A 41 -12.30 3.42 -2.54
N GLU A 42 -12.78 2.19 -2.71
CA GLU A 42 -12.06 1.00 -2.23
C GLU A 42 -10.73 0.85 -2.92
N VAL A 43 -9.69 0.53 -2.14
CA VAL A 43 -8.32 0.41 -2.65
C VAL A 43 -7.85 -1.03 -2.51
N SER A 44 -7.25 -1.56 -3.56
CA SER A 44 -6.62 -2.87 -3.49
C SER A 44 -5.24 -2.84 -4.13
N TYR A 45 -4.36 -3.73 -3.66
CA TYR A 45 -3.00 -3.85 -4.15
C TYR A 45 -2.81 -5.19 -4.85
N SER A 46 -2.00 -5.20 -5.91
CA SER A 46 -1.64 -6.46 -6.58
C SER A 46 -0.72 -7.29 -5.70
N GLY A 47 -0.62 -8.59 -5.99
CA GLY A 47 0.26 -9.48 -5.25
C GLY A 47 1.73 -9.05 -5.30
N GLU A 48 2.18 -8.53 -6.43
CA GLU A 48 3.54 -8.03 -6.57
C GLU A 48 3.81 -6.83 -5.66
N VAL A 49 2.85 -5.92 -5.58
CA VAL A 49 2.96 -4.75 -4.72
C VAL A 49 2.98 -5.16 -3.27
N VAL A 50 2.10 -6.07 -2.87
CA VAL A 50 2.04 -6.57 -1.49
C VAL A 50 3.37 -7.22 -1.10
N ALA A 51 3.92 -8.07 -1.96
CA ALA A 51 5.20 -8.73 -1.70
C ALA A 51 6.33 -7.71 -1.51
N LYS A 52 6.33 -6.66 -2.32
CA LYS A 52 7.33 -5.61 -2.23
C LYS A 52 7.17 -4.77 -0.97
N LEU A 53 5.93 -4.48 -0.59
CA LEU A 53 5.65 -3.77 0.65
C LEU A 53 6.13 -4.56 1.87
N GLU A 54 5.92 -5.86 1.88
CA GLU A 54 6.41 -6.72 2.95
C GLU A 54 7.93 -6.66 3.09
N LYS A 55 8.65 -6.65 1.96
CA LYS A 55 10.11 -6.54 1.98
C LYS A 55 10.56 -5.19 2.51
N ILE A 56 9.89 -4.12 2.14
CA ILE A 56 10.21 -2.78 2.62
C ILE A 56 10.00 -2.72 4.13
N VAL A 57 8.88 -3.23 4.62
CA VAL A 57 8.55 -3.26 6.04
C VAL A 57 9.60 -4.06 6.81
N GLU A 58 9.99 -5.23 6.30
CA GLU A 58 10.99 -6.08 6.93
C GLU A 58 12.33 -5.36 7.11
N LYS A 59 12.77 -4.64 6.09
CA LYS A 59 14.02 -3.89 6.16
C LYS A 59 13.95 -2.76 7.17
N LEU A 60 12.84 -2.06 7.21
CA LEU A 60 12.66 -0.94 8.12
C LEU A 60 12.47 -1.37 9.56
N LYS A 61 11.97 -2.57 9.76
CA LYS A 61 11.80 -3.16 11.08
C LYS A 61 13.08 -3.23 11.88
N GLU A 62 14.19 -3.48 11.21
CA GLU A 62 15.50 -3.63 11.84
C GLU A 62 16.22 -2.30 12.05
N ALA A 63 15.84 -1.26 11.32
CA ALA A 63 16.58 0.02 11.28
C ALA A 63 15.95 1.12 12.11
N LEU A 64 15.15 0.85 13.11
CA LEU A 64 14.09 1.76 13.48
C LEU A 64 14.29 2.89 14.43
N THR A 65 13.81 4.00 13.96
CA THR A 65 13.18 5.09 14.69
C THR A 65 11.68 4.82 14.89
N GLU A 66 10.98 5.67 15.66
CA GLU A 66 9.56 5.48 15.97
C GLU A 66 8.65 5.61 14.75
N VAL A 67 9.02 6.42 13.78
CA VAL A 67 8.25 6.62 12.55
C VAL A 67 9.19 6.58 11.36
N ALA A 68 8.85 5.78 10.36
CA ALA A 68 9.59 5.74 9.11
C ALA A 68 8.66 6.11 7.95
N ILE A 69 9.07 7.07 7.14
CA ILE A 69 8.34 7.48 5.94
C ILE A 69 9.25 7.25 4.76
N VAL A 70 8.83 6.39 3.84
CA VAL A 70 9.62 6.05 2.66
C VAL A 70 8.75 6.11 1.41
N GLU A 71 9.37 6.21 0.27
CA GLU A 71 8.68 6.14 -1.00
C GLU A 71 8.78 4.75 -1.60
N TYR A 72 7.68 4.30 -2.20
CA TYR A 72 7.67 3.04 -2.94
C TYR A 72 8.58 3.21 -4.17
N VAL A 73 9.51 2.30 -4.33
CA VAL A 73 10.41 2.26 -5.49
C VAL A 73 10.06 1.02 -6.31
N ALA A 74 9.67 1.26 -7.54
CA ALA A 74 9.25 0.19 -8.44
C ALA A 74 10.45 -0.66 -8.90
#